data_7b8c59786f7e9da3a101ee189cd30502
#
_entry.id   7b8c59786f7e9da3a101ee189cd30502
#
_cell.length_a   1.000
_cell.length_b   1.000
_cell.length_c   1.000
_cell.angle_alpha   90.00
_cell.angle_beta   90.00
_cell.angle_gamma   90.00
#
_symmetry.space_group_name_H-M   'P 1'
#
loop_
_entity.id
_entity.type
_entity.pdbx_description
1 polymer ?
#
loop_
_entity_poly.entity_id
_entity_poly.type
_entity_poly.pdbx_seq_one_letter_code
_entity_poly.pdbx_strand_id
1 'polypeptide(L)'
;MAETTGSVHDSPAPRDALLPEQKVMRSTKVRLTPFINIQYSRYMEPQDAITALAALAQSTRLDTFRLLVRHEPDGVAAGELARLLDIPQNTMSAHLATLSRAGLIVGERRSRSIIYRANLDQFRDVALFLLKDCCGGNADLCAPIIAALTPCCSPVEGKHVC
;
A
#
# COMPACT_ATOMS: atom_id res chain seq x y z
N MET A 1 5.36 23.17 62.91
CA MET A 1 6.29 24.32 62.85
C MET A 1 7.51 23.90 62.06
N ALA A 2 7.89 24.70 61.12
CA ALA A 2 9.03 24.75 60.21
C ALA A 2 8.73 24.43 58.76
N GLU A 3 8.42 25.50 58.05
CA GLU A 3 8.46 25.67 56.61
C GLU A 3 9.91 25.64 56.13
N THR A 4 10.16 24.96 54.99
CA THR A 4 11.40 25.19 54.24
C THR A 4 11.05 25.37 52.79
N THR A 5 11.05 26.61 52.37
CA THR A 5 11.00 27.12 51.02
C THR A 5 12.26 26.74 50.26
N GLY A 6 12.10 25.97 49.18
CA GLY A 6 13.17 25.65 48.21
C GLY A 6 13.00 26.51 46.95
N SER A 7 13.99 27.40 46.80
CA SER A 7 14.17 28.34 45.70
C SER A 7 14.33 27.66 44.36
N VAL A 8 13.47 28.02 43.38
CA VAL A 8 13.64 27.65 41.98
C VAL A 8 14.68 28.60 41.36
N HIS A 9 15.83 28.04 40.96
CA HIS A 9 16.83 28.75 40.16
C HIS A 9 16.37 28.79 38.71
N ASP A 10 15.95 29.98 38.30
CA ASP A 10 15.72 30.36 36.92
C ASP A 10 17.05 30.62 36.24
N SER A 11 17.45 29.77 35.28
CA SER A 11 18.64 29.98 34.45
C SER A 11 18.16 30.36 33.03
N PRO A 12 18.56 31.54 32.53
CA PRO A 12 18.19 31.95 31.18
C PRO A 12 19.03 31.18 30.15
N ALA A 13 18.33 30.65 29.12
CA ALA A 13 18.95 30.05 27.95
C ALA A 13 19.71 31.08 27.09
N PRO A 14 20.84 30.71 26.51
CA PRO A 14 21.59 31.60 25.62
C PRO A 14 20.82 31.75 24.28
N ARG A 15 20.43 32.97 23.97
CA ARG A 15 20.08 33.45 22.63
C ARG A 15 21.43 33.63 21.91
N ASP A 16 21.42 33.22 20.63
CA ASP A 16 22.42 33.42 19.59
C ASP A 16 23.14 32.14 19.14
N ALA A 17 22.43 31.42 18.25
CA ALA A 17 23.06 30.62 17.23
C ALA A 17 22.46 31.05 15.89
N LEU A 18 23.17 31.96 15.24
CA LEU A 18 22.92 32.40 13.87
C LEU A 18 23.01 31.21 12.92
N LEU A 19 21.91 30.95 12.19
CA LEU A 19 21.87 30.00 11.10
C LEU A 19 22.75 30.49 9.95
N PRO A 20 23.58 29.65 9.31
CA PRO A 20 24.35 30.04 8.16
C PRO A 20 23.44 30.20 6.94
N GLU A 21 23.72 31.27 6.20
CA GLU A 21 23.09 31.73 4.98
C GLU A 21 22.87 30.59 3.97
N GLN A 22 21.63 30.47 3.52
CA GLN A 22 21.25 29.68 2.35
C GLN A 22 21.89 30.28 1.09
N LYS A 23 22.98 29.65 0.67
CA LYS A 23 23.61 29.93 -0.61
C LYS A 23 22.69 29.45 -1.73
N VAL A 24 21.97 30.39 -2.32
CA VAL A 24 21.17 30.18 -3.53
C VAL A 24 22.10 29.68 -4.65
N MET A 25 22.10 28.40 -4.91
CA MET A 25 22.76 27.82 -6.08
C MET A 25 21.86 28.00 -7.30
N ARG A 26 22.37 28.88 -8.20
CA ARG A 26 21.82 29.18 -9.50
C ARG A 26 21.64 27.90 -10.33
N SER A 27 20.47 27.85 -10.92
CA SER A 27 20.03 26.95 -11.99
C SER A 27 21.13 26.54 -12.97
N THR A 28 21.56 25.28 -12.86
CA THR A 28 22.26 24.61 -13.95
C THR A 28 21.26 23.66 -14.59
N LYS A 29 20.92 23.90 -15.87
CA LYS A 29 20.11 22.98 -16.69
C LYS A 29 20.76 21.60 -16.67
N VAL A 30 20.26 20.70 -15.84
CA VAL A 30 20.61 19.29 -15.92
C VAL A 30 19.85 18.72 -17.12
N ARG A 31 20.59 18.36 -18.16
CA ARG A 31 20.07 17.55 -19.26
C ARG A 31 19.56 16.25 -18.70
N LEU A 32 18.25 16.01 -18.86
CA LEU A 32 17.66 14.70 -18.63
C LEU A 32 18.32 13.70 -19.58
N THR A 33 19.20 12.87 -19.06
CA THR A 33 19.56 11.62 -19.71
C THR A 33 18.43 10.63 -19.45
N PRO A 34 17.81 10.07 -20.47
CA PRO A 34 16.86 8.99 -20.29
C PRO A 34 17.64 7.70 -19.92
N PHE A 35 17.01 6.86 -19.12
CA PHE A 35 17.48 5.52 -18.72
C PHE A 35 18.51 5.44 -17.57
N ILE A 36 18.11 5.85 -16.38
CA ILE A 36 18.49 5.08 -15.22
C ILE A 36 17.22 4.36 -14.78
N ASN A 37 17.10 3.13 -15.22
CA ASN A 37 16.16 2.17 -14.64
C ASN A 37 16.72 1.80 -13.26
N ILE A 38 16.63 2.73 -12.33
CA ILE A 38 16.83 2.44 -10.93
C ILE A 38 15.65 1.56 -10.60
N GLN A 39 15.88 0.26 -10.52
CA GLN A 39 15.04 -0.63 -9.76
C GLN A 39 15.10 -0.15 -8.31
N TYR A 40 14.33 0.87 -8.03
CA TYR A 40 14.00 1.25 -6.67
C TYR A 40 13.37 -0.02 -6.08
N SER A 41 14.11 -0.69 -5.24
CA SER A 41 13.56 -1.68 -4.31
C SER A 41 12.36 -0.96 -3.69
N ARG A 42 11.15 -1.34 -4.11
CA ARG A 42 9.91 -0.68 -3.67
C ARG A 42 9.76 -0.94 -2.18
N TYR A 43 10.39 -0.10 -1.41
CA TYR A 43 10.07 0.00 0.00
C TYR A 43 8.70 0.69 0.04
N MET A 44 7.67 -0.05 0.40
CA MET A 44 6.33 0.52 0.55
C MET A 44 6.36 1.55 1.67
N GLU A 45 5.95 2.77 1.38
CA GLU A 45 5.81 3.79 2.41
C GLU A 45 4.63 3.48 3.32
N PRO A 46 4.73 3.76 4.64
CA PRO A 46 3.63 3.50 5.58
C PRO A 46 2.28 4.07 5.16
N GLN A 47 2.28 5.24 4.53
CA GLN A 47 1.06 5.90 4.06
C GLN A 47 0.40 5.15 2.89
N ASP A 48 1.19 4.53 2.02
CA ASP A 48 0.68 3.72 0.91
C ASP A 48 0.06 2.43 1.43
N ALA A 49 0.69 1.79 2.42
CA ALA A 49 0.12 0.62 3.10
C ALA A 49 -1.21 0.96 3.79
N ILE A 50 -1.29 2.07 4.53
CA ILE A 50 -2.53 2.54 5.16
C ILE A 50 -3.61 2.79 4.11
N THR A 51 -3.28 3.44 3.00
CA THR A 51 -4.21 3.73 1.91
C THR A 51 -4.76 2.44 1.29
N ALA A 52 -3.91 1.45 1.05
CA ALA A 52 -4.32 0.15 0.52
C ALA A 52 -5.22 -0.62 1.50
N LEU A 53 -4.86 -0.67 2.78
CA LEU A 53 -5.65 -1.31 3.83
C LEU A 53 -7.00 -0.61 4.01
N ALA A 54 -7.04 0.73 4.04
CA ALA A 54 -8.27 1.51 4.12
C ALA A 54 -9.18 1.26 2.91
N ALA A 55 -8.61 1.08 1.72
CA ALA A 55 -9.37 0.73 0.53
C ALA A 55 -10.03 -0.65 0.65
N LEU A 56 -9.40 -1.62 1.30
CA LEU A 56 -9.95 -2.96 1.53
C LEU A 56 -10.89 -3.03 2.75
N ALA A 57 -10.84 -2.06 3.66
CA ALA A 57 -11.61 -2.05 4.91
C ALA A 57 -13.11 -1.73 4.70
N GLN A 58 -13.72 -2.29 3.65
CA GLN A 58 -15.16 -2.24 3.36
C GLN A 58 -15.55 -3.50 2.59
N SER A 59 -16.61 -4.19 3.04
CA SER A 59 -16.99 -5.52 2.56
C SER A 59 -17.06 -5.63 1.04
N THR A 60 -17.83 -4.76 0.39
CA THR A 60 -17.99 -4.79 -1.08
C THR A 60 -16.66 -4.62 -1.82
N ARG A 61 -15.76 -3.74 -1.34
CA ARG A 61 -14.45 -3.56 -1.97
C ARG A 61 -13.55 -4.77 -1.78
N LEU A 62 -13.59 -5.38 -0.59
CA LEU A 62 -12.87 -6.63 -0.34
C LEU A 62 -13.37 -7.75 -1.25
N ASP A 63 -14.70 -7.90 -1.37
CA ASP A 63 -15.31 -8.92 -2.24
C ASP A 63 -14.98 -8.66 -3.71
N THR A 64 -15.00 -7.39 -4.14
CA THR A 64 -14.59 -6.99 -5.50
C THR A 64 -13.13 -7.38 -5.76
N PHE A 65 -12.23 -7.06 -4.84
CA PHE A 65 -10.81 -7.42 -4.97
C PHE A 65 -10.61 -8.93 -5.03
N ARG A 66 -11.24 -9.70 -4.13
CA ARG A 66 -11.16 -11.17 -4.11
C ARG A 66 -11.72 -11.79 -5.38
N LEU A 67 -12.80 -11.22 -5.92
CA LEU A 67 -13.37 -11.67 -7.19
C LEU A 67 -12.38 -11.45 -8.34
N LEU A 68 -11.71 -10.30 -8.39
CA LEU A 68 -10.69 -10.01 -9.39
C LEU A 68 -9.48 -10.95 -9.29
N VAL A 69 -9.02 -11.25 -8.07
CA VAL A 69 -7.94 -12.24 -7.85
C VAL A 69 -8.30 -13.60 -8.43
N ARG A 70 -9.54 -14.06 -8.26
CA ARG A 70 -10.02 -15.35 -8.82
C ARG A 70 -10.08 -15.37 -10.34
N HIS A 71 -10.18 -14.20 -10.98
CA HIS A 71 -10.29 -14.06 -12.43
C HIS A 71 -8.98 -13.60 -13.09
N GLU A 72 -7.86 -13.71 -12.38
CA GLU A 72 -6.55 -13.53 -13.01
C GLU A 72 -6.22 -14.71 -13.93
N PRO A 73 -5.61 -14.49 -15.08
CA PRO A 73 -5.12 -13.21 -15.62
C PRO A 73 -6.13 -12.45 -16.49
N ASP A 74 -7.33 -12.95 -16.72
CA ASP A 74 -8.27 -12.40 -17.71
C ASP A 74 -8.91 -11.08 -17.28
N GLY A 75 -9.14 -10.93 -15.96
CA GLY A 75 -9.83 -9.79 -15.38
C GLY A 75 -11.34 -9.81 -15.63
N VAL A 76 -12.05 -8.81 -15.12
CA VAL A 76 -13.51 -8.71 -15.20
C VAL A 76 -13.93 -7.30 -15.62
N ALA A 77 -14.94 -7.20 -16.49
CA ALA A 77 -15.52 -5.91 -16.89
C ALA A 77 -16.29 -5.26 -15.74
N ALA A 78 -16.25 -3.92 -15.64
CA ALA A 78 -16.93 -3.17 -14.59
C ALA A 78 -18.42 -3.51 -14.44
N GLY A 79 -19.13 -3.63 -15.56
CA GLY A 79 -20.55 -4.00 -15.56
C GLY A 79 -20.79 -5.43 -15.07
N GLU A 80 -19.87 -6.34 -15.37
CA GLU A 80 -19.95 -7.72 -14.92
C GLU A 80 -19.66 -7.84 -13.42
N LEU A 81 -18.70 -7.06 -12.89
CA LEU A 81 -18.47 -6.96 -11.44
C LEU A 81 -19.72 -6.47 -10.70
N ALA A 82 -20.39 -5.46 -11.23
CA ALA A 82 -21.63 -4.95 -10.66
C ALA A 82 -22.73 -6.02 -10.62
N ARG A 83 -22.85 -6.79 -11.70
CA ARG A 83 -23.81 -7.89 -11.82
C ARG A 83 -23.50 -9.06 -10.86
N LEU A 84 -22.25 -9.50 -10.81
CA LEU A 84 -21.81 -10.64 -10.01
C LEU A 84 -21.92 -10.39 -8.50
N LEU A 85 -21.76 -9.13 -8.08
CA LEU A 85 -21.83 -8.74 -6.68
C LEU A 85 -23.19 -8.10 -6.30
N ASP A 86 -24.11 -8.05 -7.22
CA ASP A 86 -25.45 -7.44 -7.05
C ASP A 86 -25.37 -5.99 -6.52
N ILE A 87 -24.47 -5.20 -7.11
CA ILE A 87 -24.20 -3.82 -6.71
C ILE A 87 -24.61 -2.87 -7.83
N PRO A 88 -25.31 -1.76 -7.53
CA PRO A 88 -25.61 -0.73 -8.53
C PRO A 88 -24.33 -0.23 -9.23
N GLN A 89 -24.41 -0.03 -10.55
CA GLN A 89 -23.24 0.30 -11.37
C GLN A 89 -22.50 1.58 -10.92
N ASN A 90 -23.25 2.58 -10.46
CA ASN A 90 -22.67 3.82 -9.94
C ASN A 90 -21.86 3.55 -8.65
N THR A 91 -22.37 2.73 -7.76
CA THR A 91 -21.71 2.33 -6.53
C THR A 91 -20.47 1.51 -6.82
N MET A 92 -20.57 0.54 -7.75
CA MET A 92 -19.42 -0.25 -8.19
C MET A 92 -18.33 0.65 -8.78
N SER A 93 -18.68 1.64 -9.60
CA SER A 93 -17.72 2.60 -10.16
C SER A 93 -16.95 3.36 -9.07
N ALA A 94 -17.63 3.76 -7.98
CA ALA A 94 -16.99 4.42 -6.84
C ALA A 94 -16.03 3.48 -6.10
N HIS A 95 -16.42 2.20 -5.92
CA HIS A 95 -15.55 1.19 -5.30
C HIS A 95 -14.30 0.92 -6.15
N LEU A 96 -14.47 0.76 -7.47
CA LEU A 96 -13.37 0.56 -8.41
C LEU A 96 -12.42 1.78 -8.42
N ALA A 97 -12.94 3.00 -8.39
CA ALA A 97 -12.12 4.21 -8.30
C ALA A 97 -11.30 4.26 -7.00
N THR A 98 -11.86 3.81 -5.87
CA THR A 98 -11.15 3.75 -4.59
C THR A 98 -10.03 2.70 -4.62
N LEU A 99 -10.31 1.50 -5.11
CA LEU A 99 -9.31 0.42 -5.24
C LEU A 99 -8.19 0.79 -6.23
N SER A 100 -8.54 1.46 -7.35
CA SER A 100 -7.54 1.92 -8.33
C SER A 100 -6.62 3.00 -7.77
N ARG A 101 -7.15 3.96 -7.01
CA ARG A 101 -6.34 4.99 -6.34
C ARG A 101 -5.37 4.41 -5.31
N ALA A 102 -5.76 3.33 -4.66
CA ALA A 102 -4.91 2.59 -3.74
C ALA A 102 -3.90 1.66 -4.47
N GLY A 103 -3.92 1.62 -5.79
CA GLY A 103 -3.03 0.78 -6.59
C GLY A 103 -3.35 -0.71 -6.55
N LEU A 104 -4.43 -1.12 -5.87
CA LEU A 104 -4.80 -2.54 -5.68
C LEU A 104 -5.37 -3.21 -6.92
N ILE A 105 -5.90 -2.42 -7.85
CA ILE A 105 -6.42 -2.89 -9.14
C ILE A 105 -5.93 -2.00 -10.26
N VAL A 106 -5.85 -2.56 -11.45
CA VAL A 106 -5.56 -1.84 -12.69
C VAL A 106 -6.72 -2.00 -13.66
N GLY A 107 -7.10 -0.91 -14.34
CA GLY A 107 -8.12 -0.92 -15.37
C GLY A 107 -7.51 -0.77 -16.75
N GLU A 108 -7.81 -1.68 -17.65
CA GLU A 108 -7.41 -1.63 -19.05
C GLU A 108 -8.64 -1.42 -19.94
N ARG A 109 -8.59 -0.41 -20.82
CA ARG A 109 -9.69 -0.18 -21.75
C ARG A 109 -9.57 -1.17 -22.92
N ARG A 110 -10.58 -2.02 -23.04
CA ARG A 110 -10.74 -2.94 -24.18
C ARG A 110 -12.01 -2.59 -24.92
N SER A 111 -11.86 -1.97 -26.08
CA SER A 111 -12.99 -1.50 -26.91
C SER A 111 -13.93 -0.55 -26.13
N ARG A 112 -15.17 -0.96 -25.85
CA ARG A 112 -16.20 -0.18 -25.15
C ARG A 112 -16.22 -0.43 -23.64
N SER A 113 -15.45 -1.38 -23.15
CA SER A 113 -15.43 -1.79 -21.75
C SER A 113 -14.10 -1.51 -21.10
N ILE A 114 -14.10 -1.30 -19.79
CA ILE A 114 -12.90 -1.31 -18.96
C ILE A 114 -12.86 -2.66 -18.26
N ILE A 115 -11.79 -3.40 -18.49
CA ILE A 115 -11.50 -4.66 -17.80
C ILE A 115 -10.62 -4.32 -16.61
N TYR A 116 -11.02 -4.73 -15.43
CA TYR A 116 -10.25 -4.58 -14.21
C TYR A 116 -9.55 -5.87 -13.84
N ARG A 117 -8.34 -5.74 -13.30
CA ARG A 117 -7.50 -6.85 -12.84
C ARG A 117 -6.93 -6.52 -11.46
N ALA A 118 -6.70 -7.54 -10.66
CA ALA A 118 -6.01 -7.36 -9.38
C ALA A 118 -4.53 -7.01 -9.62
N ASN A 119 -4.01 -6.04 -8.87
CA ASN A 119 -2.57 -5.78 -8.82
C ASN A 119 -1.95 -6.61 -7.68
N LEU A 120 -1.58 -7.84 -7.99
CA LEU A 120 -1.04 -8.77 -7.02
C LEU A 120 0.33 -8.33 -6.49
N ASP A 121 1.11 -7.57 -7.26
CA ASP A 121 2.38 -7.01 -6.80
C ASP A 121 2.16 -6.00 -5.68
N GLN A 122 1.21 -5.08 -5.85
CA GLN A 122 0.85 -4.11 -4.81
C GLN A 122 0.33 -4.81 -3.55
N PHE A 123 -0.52 -5.83 -3.70
CA PHE A 123 -1.04 -6.59 -2.57
C PHE A 123 0.08 -7.34 -1.84
N ARG A 124 1.01 -7.96 -2.59
CA ARG A 124 2.21 -8.59 -2.01
C ARG A 124 3.03 -7.60 -1.21
N ASP A 125 3.26 -6.40 -1.76
CA ASP A 125 4.07 -5.37 -1.10
C ASP A 125 3.42 -4.89 0.21
N VAL A 126 2.08 -4.76 0.26
CA VAL A 126 1.31 -4.50 1.50
C VAL A 126 1.50 -5.64 2.52
N ALA A 127 1.36 -6.88 2.08
CA ALA A 127 1.51 -8.05 2.96
C ALA A 127 2.94 -8.15 3.52
N LEU A 128 3.95 -7.93 2.68
CA LEU A 128 5.35 -7.92 3.10
C LEU A 128 5.67 -6.77 4.06
N PHE A 129 5.11 -5.57 3.82
CA PHE A 129 5.25 -4.44 4.73
C PHE A 129 4.73 -4.78 6.13
N LEU A 130 3.54 -5.38 6.22
CA LEU A 130 2.96 -5.77 7.51
C LEU A 130 3.78 -6.83 8.24
N LEU A 131 4.34 -7.79 7.51
CA LEU A 131 5.08 -8.90 8.11
C LEU A 131 6.52 -8.53 8.44
N LYS A 132 7.19 -7.77 7.59
CA LYS A 132 8.62 -7.48 7.70
C LYS A 132 8.96 -6.64 8.93
N ASP A 133 8.13 -5.64 9.22
CA ASP A 133 8.43 -4.67 10.28
C ASP A 133 7.76 -5.02 11.62
N CYS A 134 6.71 -5.87 11.63
CA CYS A 134 6.02 -6.22 12.87
C CYS A 134 6.74 -7.31 13.70
N CYS A 135 7.61 -8.11 13.07
CA CYS A 135 8.31 -9.21 13.77
C CYS A 135 9.67 -8.79 14.35
N GLY A 136 10.14 -7.57 14.08
CA GLY A 136 11.49 -7.16 14.53
C GLY A 136 12.61 -8.10 14.06
N GLY A 137 12.38 -8.85 12.97
CA GLY A 137 13.30 -9.88 12.46
C GLY A 137 13.22 -11.24 13.16
N ASN A 138 12.26 -11.43 14.07
CA ASN A 138 12.06 -12.72 14.74
C ASN A 138 11.30 -13.70 13.85
N ALA A 139 12.01 -14.66 13.26
CA ALA A 139 11.46 -15.66 12.36
C ALA A 139 10.37 -16.53 13.02
N ASP A 140 10.47 -16.80 14.31
CA ASP A 140 9.54 -17.67 15.03
C ASP A 140 8.12 -17.10 15.10
N LEU A 141 8.00 -15.76 15.07
CA LEU A 141 6.69 -15.10 15.05
C LEU A 141 6.02 -15.18 13.67
N CYS A 142 6.79 -15.23 12.61
CA CYS A 142 6.28 -15.27 11.23
C CYS A 142 6.11 -16.71 10.70
N ALA A 143 6.86 -17.68 11.21
CA ALA A 143 6.82 -19.06 10.77
C ALA A 143 5.39 -19.69 10.77
N PRO A 144 4.54 -19.50 11.78
CA PRO A 144 3.17 -20.04 11.78
C PRO A 144 2.30 -19.43 10.67
N ILE A 145 2.48 -18.13 10.38
CA ILE A 145 1.74 -17.43 9.33
C ILE A 145 2.14 -17.96 7.94
N ILE A 146 3.45 -18.08 7.72
CA ILE A 146 4.00 -18.62 6.47
C ILE A 146 3.54 -20.07 6.26
N ALA A 147 3.61 -20.90 7.32
CA ALA A 147 3.17 -22.28 7.27
C ALA A 147 1.67 -22.42 6.96
N ALA A 148 0.83 -21.51 7.48
CA ALA A 148 -0.60 -21.49 7.20
C ALA A 148 -0.93 -21.08 5.74
N LEU A 149 -0.07 -20.31 5.09
CA LEU A 149 -0.24 -19.92 3.68
C LEU A 149 0.22 -21.01 2.69
N THR A 150 1.18 -21.85 3.08
CA THR A 150 1.76 -22.88 2.21
C THR A 150 0.76 -23.94 1.73
N PRO A 151 -0.19 -24.46 2.52
CA PRO A 151 -1.17 -25.46 2.07
C PRO A 151 -2.14 -24.93 1.01
N CYS A 152 -2.42 -23.63 0.99
CA CYS A 152 -3.33 -23.03 0.01
C CYS A 152 -2.77 -23.02 -1.42
N CYS A 153 -1.45 -23.14 -1.56
CA CYS A 153 -0.75 -22.98 -2.83
C CYS A 153 0.02 -24.25 -3.23
N SER A 154 -0.30 -25.41 -2.69
CA SER A 154 0.31 -26.68 -3.13
C SER A 154 -0.06 -26.93 -4.60
N PRO A 155 0.92 -27.15 -5.50
CA PRO A 155 0.63 -27.54 -6.86
C PRO A 155 0.07 -28.96 -6.84
N VAL A 156 -1.26 -29.10 -6.82
CA VAL A 156 -1.90 -30.37 -7.19
C VAL A 156 -1.87 -30.41 -8.71
N GLU A 157 -1.35 -31.51 -9.26
CA GLU A 157 -1.13 -31.72 -10.68
C GLU A 157 -2.19 -31.06 -11.57
N GLY A 158 -1.82 -29.95 -12.21
CA GLY A 158 -2.55 -29.34 -13.32
C GLY A 158 -3.70 -28.38 -13.01
N LYS A 159 -4.04 -28.09 -11.75
CA LYS A 159 -5.02 -27.02 -11.40
C LYS A 159 -4.59 -26.30 -10.12
N HIS A 160 -4.26 -25.02 -10.25
CA HIS A 160 -4.17 -24.13 -9.09
C HIS A 160 -5.57 -23.96 -8.51
N VAL A 161 -5.84 -24.57 -7.36
CA VAL A 161 -7.05 -24.35 -6.55
C VAL A 161 -6.59 -23.59 -5.30
N CYS A 162 -6.83 -22.28 -5.31
CA CYS A 162 -6.88 -21.46 -4.11
C CYS A 162 -8.33 -21.15 -3.79
#